data_7e3e52938e443ff0997edbe235c442de
#
_entry.id   7e3e52938e443ff0997edbe235c442de
#
_cell.length_a   1.000
_cell.length_b   1.000
_cell.length_c   1.000
_cell.angle_alpha   90.00
_cell.angle_beta   90.00
_cell.angle_gamma   90.00
#
_symmetry.space_group_name_H-M   'P 1'
#
loop_
_entity.id
_entity.type
_entity.pdbx_description
1 polymer ?
#
loop_
_entity_poly.entity_id
_entity_poly.type
_entity_poly.pdbx_seq_one_letter_code
_entity_poly.pdbx_strand_id
1 'polypeptide(L)'
;MPQAANPLAQGLGVRRQPDPCALVVFGASGDLTKRKLLPALYSLAFRGLLPKRFAVVGVARSEQTTRQFVTAMRQAVKQFARDPFRTDVFESLAAGMRYVSTDFADDGGEDSVGQTLDELDEARGTGGNRLHYLAVPPQAFPVVVREIGERREREGWARVKIGRAHV
;
A
#
# COMPACT_ATOMS: atom_id res chain seq x y z
N MET A 1 0.54 -49.03 5.45
CA MET A 1 1.81 -48.41 4.99
C MET A 1 1.67 -46.91 5.11
N PRO A 2 2.43 -46.25 5.95
CA PRO A 2 2.42 -44.80 5.93
C PRO A 2 3.05 -44.33 4.62
N GLN A 3 2.33 -43.52 3.85
CA GLN A 3 2.88 -42.83 2.69
C GLN A 3 4.06 -41.95 3.15
N ALA A 4 5.22 -42.20 2.56
CA ALA A 4 6.40 -41.36 2.81
C ALA A 4 6.04 -39.90 2.46
N ALA A 5 6.13 -39.02 3.44
CA ALA A 5 5.90 -37.60 3.25
C ALA A 5 6.88 -37.10 2.18
N ASN A 6 6.35 -36.52 1.11
CA ASN A 6 7.16 -35.97 0.03
C ASN A 6 8.02 -34.79 0.61
N PRO A 7 9.36 -34.94 0.65
CA PRO A 7 10.21 -33.87 1.21
C PRO A 7 10.09 -32.53 0.46
N LEU A 8 9.65 -32.55 -0.80
CA LEU A 8 9.43 -31.35 -1.61
C LEU A 8 8.10 -30.66 -1.30
N ALA A 9 7.19 -31.36 -0.57
CA ALA A 9 5.95 -30.75 -0.10
C ALA A 9 6.10 -30.05 1.25
N GLN A 10 7.24 -30.23 1.93
CA GLN A 10 7.54 -29.54 3.17
C GLN A 10 7.86 -28.07 2.84
N GLY A 11 6.91 -27.19 3.12
CA GLY A 11 7.00 -25.75 2.86
C GLY A 11 5.99 -25.20 1.87
N LEU A 12 5.35 -26.03 1.05
CA LEU A 12 4.32 -25.60 0.11
C LEU A 12 2.93 -25.37 0.75
N GLY A 13 2.74 -25.79 1.99
CA GLY A 13 1.47 -25.70 2.71
C GLY A 13 1.38 -24.57 3.75
N VAL A 14 2.47 -23.91 4.08
CA VAL A 14 2.45 -22.78 5.02
C VAL A 14 2.32 -21.50 4.22
N ARG A 15 1.09 -21.00 4.10
CA ARG A 15 0.85 -19.61 3.68
C ARG A 15 1.53 -18.72 4.72
N ARG A 16 2.77 -18.31 4.45
CA ARG A 16 3.45 -17.32 5.27
C ARG A 16 2.66 -16.03 5.16
N GLN A 17 2.06 -15.62 6.26
CA GLN A 17 1.48 -14.30 6.35
C GLN A 17 2.62 -13.29 6.22
N PRO A 18 2.50 -12.29 5.34
CA PRO A 18 3.54 -11.26 5.21
C PRO A 18 3.74 -10.48 6.51
N ASP A 19 4.92 -9.91 6.67
CA ASP A 19 5.20 -9.01 7.80
C ASP A 19 4.24 -7.82 7.80
N PRO A 20 3.87 -7.31 8.99
CA PRO A 20 3.18 -6.03 9.08
C PRO A 20 3.92 -4.96 8.27
N CYS A 21 3.20 -4.14 7.53
CA CYS A 21 3.81 -3.07 6.74
C CYS A 21 2.81 -1.99 6.33
N ALA A 22 3.34 -0.84 5.95
CA ALA A 22 2.59 0.20 5.26
C ALA A 22 2.94 0.20 3.77
N LEU A 23 1.92 0.19 2.92
CA LEU A 23 2.05 0.41 1.49
C LEU A 23 1.91 1.89 1.20
N VAL A 24 2.95 2.51 0.67
CA VAL A 24 2.95 3.91 0.23
C VAL A 24 2.79 3.96 -1.28
N VAL A 25 1.69 4.54 -1.75
CA VAL A 25 1.36 4.63 -3.17
C VAL A 25 1.61 6.03 -3.66
N PHE A 26 2.68 6.23 -4.42
CA PHE A 26 2.97 7.49 -5.10
C PHE A 26 2.18 7.56 -6.41
N GLY A 27 1.41 8.61 -6.60
CA GLY A 27 0.45 8.72 -7.70
C GLY A 27 -0.92 8.13 -7.39
N ALA A 28 -1.32 8.20 -6.13
CA ALA A 28 -2.54 7.57 -5.62
C ALA A 28 -3.85 8.08 -6.24
N SER A 29 -3.85 9.27 -6.83
CA SER A 29 -5.02 9.84 -7.52
C SER A 29 -5.17 9.34 -8.96
N GLY A 30 -4.20 8.60 -9.49
CA GLY A 30 -4.19 8.14 -10.89
C GLY A 30 -5.04 6.91 -11.16
N ASP A 31 -5.25 6.64 -12.45
CA ASP A 31 -6.06 5.52 -12.94
C ASP A 31 -5.53 4.14 -12.53
N LEU A 32 -4.22 3.95 -12.52
CA LEU A 32 -3.61 2.67 -12.13
C LEU A 32 -4.01 2.28 -10.70
N THR A 33 -3.97 3.23 -9.78
CA THR A 33 -4.38 3.02 -8.39
C THR A 33 -5.85 2.63 -8.30
N LYS A 34 -6.73 3.36 -8.97
CA LYS A 34 -8.18 3.14 -8.92
C LYS A 34 -8.60 1.85 -9.62
N ARG A 35 -8.06 1.58 -10.81
CA ARG A 35 -8.53 0.48 -11.66
C ARG A 35 -7.85 -0.86 -11.39
N LYS A 36 -6.65 -0.84 -10.83
CA LYS A 36 -5.83 -2.05 -10.66
C LYS A 36 -5.37 -2.26 -9.23
N LEU A 37 -4.68 -1.29 -8.64
CA LEU A 37 -3.99 -1.51 -7.38
C LEU A 37 -4.95 -1.68 -6.21
N LEU A 38 -5.87 -0.74 -5.98
CA LEU A 38 -6.81 -0.82 -4.86
C LEU A 38 -7.78 -1.99 -4.99
N PRO A 39 -8.33 -2.29 -6.17
CA PRO A 39 -9.11 -3.51 -6.37
C PRO A 39 -8.33 -4.79 -6.07
N ALA A 40 -7.05 -4.85 -6.43
CA ALA A 40 -6.19 -6.00 -6.11
C ALA A 40 -5.92 -6.12 -4.60
N LEU A 41 -5.67 -5.02 -3.91
CA LEU A 41 -5.51 -4.99 -2.44
C LEU A 41 -6.79 -5.45 -1.74
N TYR A 42 -7.94 -4.99 -2.21
CA TYR A 42 -9.22 -5.46 -1.68
C TYR A 42 -9.38 -6.98 -1.87
N SER A 43 -9.06 -7.51 -3.04
CA SER A 43 -9.12 -8.95 -3.28
C SER A 43 -8.19 -9.75 -2.37
N LEU A 44 -6.98 -9.22 -2.09
CA LEU A 44 -6.07 -9.82 -1.11
C LEU A 44 -6.66 -9.77 0.31
N ALA A 45 -7.26 -8.66 0.70
CA ALA A 45 -7.94 -8.53 1.98
C ALA A 45 -9.12 -9.50 2.10
N PHE A 46 -9.94 -9.58 1.06
CA PHE A 46 -11.09 -10.49 0.99
C PHE A 46 -10.68 -11.96 1.17
N ARG A 47 -9.52 -12.34 0.63
CA ARG A 47 -8.97 -13.70 0.73
C ARG A 47 -8.10 -13.93 1.97
N GLY A 48 -7.96 -12.94 2.85
CA GLY A 48 -7.15 -13.04 4.07
C GLY A 48 -5.64 -13.17 3.80
N LEU A 49 -5.16 -12.61 2.68
CA LEU A 49 -3.76 -12.70 2.25
C LEU A 49 -2.92 -11.46 2.60
N LEU A 50 -3.54 -10.39 3.06
CA LEU A 50 -2.82 -9.22 3.58
C LEU A 50 -2.30 -9.48 5.01
N PRO A 51 -1.23 -8.79 5.43
CA PRO A 51 -0.83 -8.78 6.83
C PRO A 51 -1.99 -8.33 7.73
N LYS A 52 -2.08 -8.86 8.94
CA LYS A 52 -3.09 -8.41 9.93
C LYS A 52 -2.94 -6.93 10.27
N ARG A 53 -1.70 -6.46 10.32
CA ARG A 53 -1.33 -5.06 10.59
C ARG A 53 -0.83 -4.45 9.30
N PHE A 54 -1.77 -3.91 8.54
CA PHE A 54 -1.53 -3.36 7.21
C PHE A 54 -2.13 -1.96 7.11
N ALA A 55 -1.40 -1.05 6.47
CA ALA A 55 -1.84 0.30 6.20
C ALA A 55 -1.56 0.69 4.75
N VAL A 56 -2.32 1.64 4.23
CA VAL A 56 -2.15 2.21 2.89
C VAL A 56 -2.06 3.72 3.00
N VAL A 57 -0.99 4.30 2.49
CA VAL A 57 -0.83 5.75 2.39
C VAL A 57 -0.83 6.14 0.92
N GLY A 58 -1.87 6.81 0.49
CA GLY A 58 -1.94 7.41 -0.83
C GLY A 58 -1.24 8.76 -0.83
N VAL A 59 -0.34 8.99 -1.78
CA VAL A 59 0.43 10.23 -1.92
C VAL A 59 0.28 10.76 -3.34
N ALA A 60 -0.19 11.99 -3.48
CA ALA A 60 -0.30 12.67 -4.77
C ALA A 60 -0.41 14.18 -4.59
N ARG A 61 -0.32 14.93 -5.70
CA ARG A 61 -0.42 16.40 -5.69
C ARG A 61 -1.83 16.92 -5.53
N SER A 62 -2.83 16.16 -5.94
CA SER A 62 -4.23 16.59 -5.85
C SER A 62 -4.65 16.77 -4.40
N GLU A 63 -5.26 17.91 -4.11
CA GLU A 63 -5.77 18.21 -2.79
C GLU A 63 -7.04 17.39 -2.51
N GLN A 64 -6.96 16.53 -1.52
CA GLN A 64 -8.13 15.82 -0.98
C GLN A 64 -7.85 15.34 0.45
N THR A 65 -8.92 15.10 1.15
CA THR A 65 -8.85 14.53 2.51
C THR A 65 -8.75 12.99 2.44
N THR A 66 -8.29 12.37 3.52
CA THR A 66 -8.36 10.90 3.68
C THR A 66 -9.78 10.38 3.46
N ARG A 67 -10.80 11.07 3.94
CA ARG A 67 -12.21 10.70 3.75
C ARG A 67 -12.60 10.65 2.27
N GLN A 68 -12.22 11.68 1.51
CA GLN A 68 -12.48 11.75 0.06
C GLN A 68 -11.73 10.64 -0.68
N PHE A 69 -10.49 10.39 -0.30
CA PHE A 69 -9.69 9.29 -0.85
C PHE A 69 -10.35 7.93 -0.58
N VAL A 70 -10.74 7.65 0.66
CA VAL A 70 -11.43 6.40 1.03
C VAL A 70 -12.73 6.24 0.25
N THR A 71 -13.52 7.30 0.10
CA THR A 71 -14.76 7.28 -0.68
C THR A 71 -14.49 6.92 -2.14
N ALA A 72 -13.48 7.54 -2.76
CA ALA A 72 -13.09 7.24 -4.14
C ALA A 72 -12.60 5.79 -4.28
N MET A 73 -11.85 5.28 -3.32
CA MET A 73 -11.36 3.89 -3.31
C MET A 73 -12.50 2.88 -3.13
N ARG A 74 -13.50 3.20 -2.32
CA ARG A 74 -14.72 2.39 -2.18
C ARG A 74 -15.43 2.23 -3.52
N GLN A 75 -15.62 3.32 -4.25
CA GLN A 75 -16.24 3.28 -5.57
C GLN A 75 -15.39 2.48 -6.57
N ALA A 76 -14.08 2.67 -6.55
CA ALA A 76 -13.15 1.93 -7.39
C ALA A 76 -13.21 0.41 -7.14
N VAL A 77 -13.24 0.00 -5.88
CA VAL A 77 -13.37 -1.41 -5.51
C VAL A 77 -14.70 -1.98 -5.98
N LYS A 78 -15.82 -1.28 -5.75
CA LYS A 78 -17.14 -1.72 -6.23
C LYS A 78 -17.21 -1.88 -7.75
N GLN A 79 -16.52 -1.03 -8.49
CA GLN A 79 -16.53 -1.04 -9.94
C GLN A 79 -15.57 -2.03 -10.57
N PHE A 80 -14.37 -2.23 -9.99
CA PHE A 80 -13.26 -2.92 -10.64
C PHE A 80 -12.79 -4.21 -9.94
N ALA A 81 -13.18 -4.44 -8.68
CA ALA A 81 -12.79 -5.66 -8.00
C ALA A 81 -13.50 -6.88 -8.60
N ARG A 82 -12.78 -8.00 -8.63
CA ARG A 82 -13.33 -9.28 -9.11
C ARG A 82 -14.12 -10.00 -8.04
N ASP A 83 -13.71 -9.85 -6.77
CA ASP A 83 -14.39 -10.46 -5.64
C ASP A 83 -15.61 -9.61 -5.24
N PRO A 84 -16.67 -10.24 -4.67
CA PRO A 84 -17.86 -9.51 -4.25
C PRO A 84 -17.52 -8.43 -3.22
N PHE A 85 -18.20 -7.29 -3.28
CA PHE A 85 -18.00 -6.23 -2.31
C PHE A 85 -18.64 -6.60 -0.96
N ARG A 86 -17.81 -6.63 0.07
CA ARG A 86 -18.23 -6.79 1.47
C ARG A 86 -17.82 -5.56 2.27
N THR A 87 -18.79 -4.94 2.91
CA THR A 87 -18.57 -3.72 3.69
C THR A 87 -17.57 -3.94 4.82
N ASP A 88 -17.68 -5.05 5.56
CA ASP A 88 -16.78 -5.37 6.67
C ASP A 88 -15.30 -5.52 6.21
N VAL A 89 -15.07 -6.15 5.08
CA VAL A 89 -13.73 -6.30 4.49
C VAL A 89 -13.16 -4.94 4.07
N PHE A 90 -13.97 -4.14 3.37
CA PHE A 90 -13.53 -2.82 2.93
C PHE A 90 -13.28 -1.88 4.12
N GLU A 91 -14.16 -1.84 5.11
CA GLU A 91 -13.99 -0.98 6.30
C GLU A 91 -12.73 -1.36 7.10
N SER A 92 -12.41 -2.64 7.20
CA SER A 92 -11.17 -3.10 7.83
C SER A 92 -9.93 -2.59 7.10
N LEU A 93 -9.94 -2.62 5.76
CA LEU A 93 -8.86 -2.07 4.92
C LEU A 93 -8.81 -0.54 5.02
N ALA A 94 -9.96 0.12 4.96
CA ALA A 94 -10.09 1.58 5.00
C ALA A 94 -9.64 2.18 6.33
N ALA A 95 -9.78 1.47 7.44
CA ALA A 95 -9.32 1.92 8.75
C ALA A 95 -7.80 2.22 8.78
N GLY A 96 -7.03 1.53 7.95
CA GLY A 96 -5.59 1.77 7.77
C GLY A 96 -5.24 2.67 6.58
N MET A 97 -6.20 3.29 5.92
CA MET A 97 -5.93 4.20 4.81
C MET A 97 -5.69 5.62 5.29
N ARG A 98 -4.71 6.28 4.67
CA ARG A 98 -4.43 7.72 4.81
C ARG A 98 -4.13 8.30 3.44
N TYR A 99 -4.34 9.60 3.31
CA TYR A 99 -3.97 10.34 2.10
C TYR A 99 -3.14 11.56 2.48
N VAL A 100 -2.04 11.77 1.77
CA VAL A 100 -1.16 12.93 1.91
C VAL A 100 -1.09 13.65 0.58
N SER A 101 -1.53 14.91 0.58
CA SER A 101 -1.36 15.81 -0.56
C SER A 101 0.01 16.48 -0.47
N THR A 102 0.88 16.21 -1.42
CA THR A 102 2.21 16.83 -1.47
C THR A 102 2.75 16.87 -2.90
N ASP A 103 3.51 17.90 -3.19
CA ASP A 103 4.34 17.98 -4.40
C ASP A 103 5.76 17.50 -4.06
N PHE A 104 6.21 16.44 -4.70
CA PHE A 104 7.54 15.88 -4.51
C PHE A 104 8.69 16.81 -4.94
N ALA A 105 8.37 17.87 -5.68
CA ALA A 105 9.33 18.87 -6.11
C ALA A 105 9.54 19.99 -5.07
N ASP A 106 8.74 20.02 -4.00
CA ASP A 106 8.81 21.04 -2.96
C ASP A 106 9.73 20.60 -1.83
N ASP A 107 11.00 21.02 -1.91
CA ASP A 107 12.04 20.72 -0.90
C ASP A 107 11.83 21.45 0.44
N GLY A 108 10.79 22.25 0.60
CA GLY A 108 10.54 23.11 1.76
C GLY A 108 9.38 22.68 2.66
N GLY A 109 8.68 21.58 2.33
CA GLY A 109 7.56 21.07 3.10
C GLY A 109 7.98 20.22 4.29
N GLU A 110 7.21 20.27 5.39
CA GLU A 110 7.29 19.29 6.45
C GLU A 110 7.12 17.88 5.85
N ASP A 111 7.86 16.90 6.36
CA ASP A 111 7.74 15.49 5.94
C ASP A 111 6.40 14.90 6.40
N SER A 112 5.31 15.35 5.79
CA SER A 112 3.95 14.91 6.12
C SER A 112 3.73 13.42 5.83
N VAL A 113 4.45 12.86 4.87
CA VAL A 113 4.42 11.42 4.59
C VAL A 113 5.10 10.66 5.73
N GLY A 114 6.27 11.10 6.17
CA GLY A 114 6.99 10.51 7.29
C GLY A 114 6.18 10.56 8.59
N GLN A 115 5.60 11.71 8.91
CA GLN A 115 4.73 11.86 10.09
C GLN A 115 3.53 10.91 10.04
N THR A 116 2.84 10.83 8.89
CA THR A 116 1.71 9.91 8.71
C THR A 116 2.13 8.45 8.89
N LEU A 117 3.31 8.08 8.40
CA LEU A 117 3.84 6.72 8.56
C LEU A 117 4.17 6.40 10.03
N ASP A 118 4.71 7.36 10.77
CA ASP A 118 4.97 7.20 12.21
C ASP A 118 3.69 7.01 13.02
N GLU A 119 2.68 7.81 12.74
CA GLU A 119 1.35 7.66 13.34
C GLU A 119 0.76 6.27 13.05
N LEU A 120 0.94 5.74 11.84
CA LEU A 120 0.48 4.41 11.47
C LEU A 120 1.29 3.29 12.13
N ASP A 121 2.59 3.47 12.36
CA ASP A 121 3.39 2.51 13.13
C ASP A 121 2.85 2.36 14.55
N GLU A 122 2.48 3.47 15.19
CA GLU A 122 1.88 3.46 16.52
C GLU A 122 0.44 2.93 16.51
N ALA A 123 -0.40 3.45 15.60
CA ALA A 123 -1.82 3.13 15.57
C ALA A 123 -2.13 1.73 15.04
N ARG A 124 -1.35 1.24 14.08
CA ARG A 124 -1.59 -0.02 13.37
C ARG A 124 -0.53 -1.08 13.60
N GLY A 125 0.61 -0.73 14.18
CA GLY A 125 1.72 -1.66 14.43
C GLY A 125 2.40 -2.13 13.13
N THR A 126 2.63 -1.25 12.18
CA THR A 126 3.26 -1.57 10.89
C THR A 126 4.78 -1.79 10.98
N GLY A 127 5.37 -1.52 12.14
CA GLY A 127 6.74 -1.92 12.50
C GLY A 127 7.85 -1.25 11.71
N GLY A 128 7.61 -0.05 11.16
CA GLY A 128 8.60 0.64 10.33
C GLY A 128 8.79 0.03 8.93
N ASN A 129 8.09 -1.04 8.60
CA ASN A 129 8.21 -1.70 7.30
C ASN A 129 7.44 -0.93 6.21
N ARG A 130 8.11 -0.66 5.09
CA ARG A 130 7.58 0.17 4.00
C ARG A 130 7.69 -0.53 2.66
N LEU A 131 6.57 -0.67 1.98
CA LEU A 131 6.52 -1.02 0.56
C LEU A 131 6.08 0.22 -0.22
N HIS A 132 7.00 0.79 -0.98
CA HIS A 132 6.75 1.96 -1.83
C HIS A 132 6.34 1.49 -3.22
N TYR A 133 5.15 1.90 -3.65
CA TYR A 133 4.64 1.60 -4.98
C TYR A 133 4.63 2.88 -5.83
N LEU A 134 5.42 2.90 -6.89
CA LEU A 134 5.54 4.03 -7.80
C LEU A 134 4.53 3.90 -8.94
N ALA A 135 3.40 4.59 -8.80
CA ALA A 135 2.36 4.71 -9.81
C ALA A 135 2.37 6.11 -10.46
N VAL A 136 3.55 6.70 -10.59
CA VAL A 136 3.81 8.01 -11.20
C VAL A 136 4.48 7.82 -12.55
N PRO A 137 4.49 8.86 -13.44
CA PRO A 137 5.26 8.83 -14.67
C PRO A 137 6.77 8.60 -14.41
N PRO A 138 7.48 7.94 -15.32
CA PRO A 138 8.92 7.66 -15.14
C PRO A 138 9.78 8.89 -14.84
N GLN A 139 9.39 10.06 -15.34
CA GLN A 139 10.09 11.33 -15.10
C GLN A 139 10.11 11.72 -13.61
N ALA A 140 9.13 11.28 -12.82
CA ALA A 140 9.05 11.53 -11.39
C ALA A 140 9.87 10.54 -10.54
N PHE A 141 10.33 9.42 -11.08
CA PHE A 141 11.05 8.39 -10.33
C PHE A 141 12.28 8.92 -9.59
N PRO A 142 13.17 9.73 -10.20
CA PRO A 142 14.36 10.21 -9.51
C PRO A 142 14.03 11.01 -8.25
N VAL A 143 13.01 11.86 -8.31
CA VAL A 143 12.56 12.69 -7.18
C VAL A 143 11.99 11.79 -6.08
N VAL A 144 11.08 10.89 -6.43
CA VAL A 144 10.43 9.99 -5.45
C VAL A 144 11.45 9.06 -4.78
N VAL A 145 12.39 8.50 -5.56
CA VAL A 145 13.43 7.61 -5.01
C VAL A 145 14.36 8.36 -4.05
N ARG A 146 14.69 9.63 -4.33
CA ARG A 146 15.45 10.48 -3.42
C ARG A 146 14.70 10.67 -2.10
N GLU A 147 13.45 11.06 -2.15
CA GLU A 147 12.57 11.23 -0.98
C GLU A 147 12.49 9.96 -0.11
N ILE A 148 12.35 8.80 -0.75
CA ILE A 148 12.38 7.51 -0.06
C ILE A 148 13.72 7.29 0.62
N GLY A 149 14.83 7.61 -0.05
CA GLY A 149 16.18 7.47 0.46
C GLY A 149 16.47 8.35 1.68
N GLU A 150 15.99 9.58 1.68
CA GLU A 150 16.14 10.52 2.79
C GLU A 150 15.39 10.09 4.05
N ARG A 151 14.31 9.31 3.90
CA ARG A 151 13.53 8.77 5.03
C ARG A 151 14.04 7.44 5.57
N ARG A 152 15.15 6.91 5.04
CA ARG A 152 15.59 5.52 5.30
C ARG A 152 16.18 5.28 6.69
N GLU A 153 16.40 6.28 7.51
CA GLU A 153 17.08 6.16 8.81
C GLU A 153 16.26 5.48 9.93
N ARG A 154 15.23 4.72 9.58
CA ARG A 154 14.33 4.13 10.57
C ARG A 154 14.46 2.60 10.62
N GLU A 155 14.06 2.04 11.75
CA GLU A 155 13.91 0.59 11.91
C GLU A 155 12.92 0.04 10.89
N GLY A 156 13.12 -1.21 10.48
CA GLY A 156 12.29 -1.89 9.51
C GLY A 156 12.94 -2.01 8.12
N TRP A 157 12.23 -2.65 7.22
CA TRP A 157 12.66 -2.79 5.84
C TRP A 157 11.93 -1.82 4.90
N ALA A 158 12.60 -1.41 3.84
CA ALA A 158 12.02 -0.62 2.76
C ALA A 158 12.22 -1.35 1.43
N ARG A 159 11.14 -1.44 0.65
CA ARG A 159 11.13 -2.03 -0.69
C ARG A 159 10.45 -1.09 -1.66
N VAL A 160 10.89 -1.09 -2.91
CA VAL A 160 10.31 -0.27 -3.97
C VAL A 160 9.78 -1.19 -5.07
N LYS A 161 8.53 -0.98 -5.45
CA LYS A 161 7.86 -1.62 -6.57
C LYS A 161 7.52 -0.57 -7.63
N ILE A 162 8.00 -0.75 -8.82
CA ILE A 162 7.65 0.12 -9.96
C ILE A 162 6.44 -0.49 -10.66
N GLY A 163 5.37 0.28 -10.77
CA GLY A 163 4.22 -0.06 -11.59
C GLY A 163 4.59 0.03 -13.08
N ARG A 164 3.99 -0.80 -13.93
CA ARG A 164 4.13 -0.64 -15.37
C ARG A 164 3.36 0.60 -15.81
N ALA A 165 4.06 1.59 -16.36
CA ALA A 165 3.40 2.60 -17.16
C ALA A 165 2.84 1.90 -18.40
N HIS A 166 1.53 1.99 -18.61
CA HIS A 166 0.97 1.67 -19.91
C HIS A 166 1.41 2.78 -20.88
N VAL A 167 2.25 2.41 -21.77
CA VAL A 167 2.53 3.25 -22.95
C VAL A 167 1.30 3.22 -23.82
#